data_aefcfaf012319daa2bb997ca0fcf032e
#
_entry.id   aefcfaf012319daa2bb997ca0fcf032e
#
_cell.length_a   1.000
_cell.length_b   1.000
_cell.length_c   1.000
_cell.angle_alpha   90.00
_cell.angle_beta   90.00
_cell.angle_gamma   90.00
#
_symmetry.space_group_name_H-M   'P 1'
#
loop_
_entity.id
_entity.type
_entity.pdbx_description
1 polymer ?
#
loop_
_entity_poly.entity_id
_entity_poly.type
_entity_poly.pdbx_seq_one_letter_code
_entity_poly.pdbx_strand_id
1 'polypeptide(L)'
;FRIPDTTIRAPKTKGRTVDFNVSSETYYAANYALVDELTYETLANQDTPLNVKEKSARNLKNLLMLDWENRVANQITSGSNLGSYAAVSSKWSDGTAGNSDPFGDMQTAKDAVRATTGLEANTIIMGQSVYNALINHADILDRIKYVQRGVVTRDLLAALFDVDTVLIGSSIKNTAEEGQADSFSSIWSDNTIVAHLTGGPNTDGRDPSLGYAFRWTNPMFGSPMVAESWDDPDHGNYTNLRVQY
;
A
#
# COMPACT_ATOMS: atom_id res chain seq x y z
N PHE A 1 15.84 18.80 10.26
CA PHE A 1 17.30 19.03 10.50
C PHE A 1 17.55 20.51 10.80
N ARG A 2 17.67 20.86 12.07
CA ARG A 2 18.00 22.24 12.45
C ARG A 2 19.52 22.39 12.56
N ILE A 3 20.12 23.24 11.73
CA ILE A 3 21.53 23.59 11.83
C ILE A 3 21.67 24.62 12.97
N PRO A 4 22.59 24.43 13.95
CA PRO A 4 22.88 25.44 14.96
C PRO A 4 23.39 26.73 14.31
N ASP A 5 23.05 27.88 14.89
CA ASP A 5 23.45 29.20 14.36
C ASP A 5 24.98 29.35 14.19
N THR A 6 25.76 28.65 14.99
CA THR A 6 27.21 28.56 14.83
C THR A 6 27.74 27.22 15.33
N THR A 7 28.63 26.63 14.56
CA THR A 7 29.42 25.46 14.93
C THR A 7 30.87 25.83 15.26
N ILE A 8 31.22 27.13 15.09
CA ILE A 8 32.58 27.66 15.39
C ILE A 8 32.81 27.63 16.89
N ARG A 9 33.94 27.07 17.29
CA ARG A 9 34.38 26.98 18.67
C ARG A 9 35.72 27.68 18.82
N ALA A 10 35.87 28.54 19.84
CA ALA A 10 37.14 29.10 20.19
C ALA A 10 38.09 28.04 20.78
N PRO A 11 39.42 28.17 20.64
CA PRO A 11 40.38 27.26 21.26
C PRO A 11 40.15 27.14 22.78
N LYS A 12 40.21 25.90 23.29
CA LYS A 12 39.99 25.57 24.73
C LYS A 12 38.57 25.80 25.28
N THR A 13 37.57 26.09 24.44
CA THR A 13 36.17 26.16 24.89
C THR A 13 35.42 24.84 24.61
N LYS A 14 34.36 24.59 25.37
CA LYS A 14 33.48 23.43 25.15
C LYS A 14 32.66 23.60 23.85
N GLY A 15 32.55 22.56 23.06
CA GLY A 15 31.63 22.55 21.90
C GLY A 15 30.19 22.74 22.31
N ARG A 16 29.35 23.24 21.38
CA ARG A 16 27.88 23.34 21.59
C ARG A 16 27.29 21.97 21.77
N THR A 17 26.47 21.78 22.80
CA THR A 17 25.77 20.53 23.06
C THR A 17 24.50 20.52 22.18
N VAL A 18 24.30 19.44 21.46
CA VAL A 18 23.07 19.14 20.69
C VAL A 18 22.41 17.94 21.35
N ASP A 19 21.14 18.06 21.63
CA ASP A 19 20.33 16.99 22.22
C ASP A 19 19.35 16.46 21.21
N PHE A 20 19.02 15.16 21.29
CA PHE A 20 18.06 14.48 20.45
C PHE A 20 16.92 13.99 21.35
N ASN A 21 15.72 14.47 21.07
CA ASN A 21 14.53 14.01 21.77
C ASN A 21 13.95 12.81 21.04
N VAL A 22 13.60 11.78 21.81
CA VAL A 22 12.86 10.60 21.34
C VAL A 22 11.44 10.72 21.87
N SER A 23 10.47 10.67 20.99
CA SER A 23 9.05 10.53 21.34
C SER A 23 8.60 9.08 21.15
N SER A 24 7.58 8.66 21.91
CA SER A 24 6.97 7.36 21.77
C SER A 24 5.47 7.53 21.54
N GLU A 25 4.92 6.69 20.64
CA GLU A 25 3.49 6.60 20.40
C GLU A 25 3.04 5.15 20.63
N THR A 26 1.77 4.97 20.97
CA THR A 26 1.18 3.66 21.18
C THR A 26 0.35 3.24 19.98
N TYR A 27 0.44 1.98 19.59
CA TYR A 27 -0.42 1.39 18.57
C TYR A 27 -1.09 0.13 19.10
N TYR A 28 -2.19 -0.25 18.49
CA TYR A 28 -2.93 -1.46 18.80
C TYR A 28 -2.97 -2.38 17.58
N ALA A 29 -2.43 -3.59 17.70
CA ALA A 29 -2.52 -4.62 16.68
C ALA A 29 -3.81 -5.43 16.89
N ALA A 30 -4.80 -5.23 16.03
CA ALA A 30 -6.05 -5.98 16.06
C ALA A 30 -5.88 -7.36 15.42
N ASN A 31 -6.59 -8.35 15.92
CA ASN A 31 -6.65 -9.68 15.34
C ASN A 31 -7.81 -9.74 14.33
N TYR A 32 -7.53 -10.17 13.12
CA TYR A 32 -8.49 -10.34 12.04
C TYR A 32 -8.63 -11.81 11.70
N ALA A 33 -9.86 -12.31 11.69
CA ALA A 33 -10.15 -13.71 11.44
C ALA A 33 -11.40 -13.86 10.57
N LEU A 34 -11.42 -14.88 9.73
CA LEU A 34 -12.59 -15.36 9.01
C LEU A 34 -12.77 -16.84 9.27
N VAL A 35 -14.01 -17.28 9.36
CA VAL A 35 -14.39 -18.67 9.57
C VAL A 35 -15.27 -19.14 8.43
N ASP A 36 -15.06 -20.34 7.96
CA ASP A 36 -15.93 -21.07 7.02
C ASP A 36 -16.41 -22.35 7.68
N GLU A 37 -17.72 -22.61 7.62
CA GLU A 37 -18.37 -23.77 8.20
C GLU A 37 -18.60 -24.82 7.10
N LEU A 38 -17.88 -25.94 7.19
CA LEU A 38 -17.94 -27.02 6.25
C LEU A 38 -18.81 -28.16 6.80
N THR A 39 -19.96 -28.43 6.15
CA THR A 39 -20.85 -29.53 6.56
C THR A 39 -20.22 -30.88 6.24
N TYR A 40 -20.55 -31.91 7.04
CA TYR A 40 -20.09 -33.27 6.79
C TYR A 40 -20.59 -33.82 5.46
N GLU A 41 -21.79 -33.42 5.03
CA GLU A 41 -22.36 -33.81 3.74
C GLU A 41 -21.50 -33.26 2.60
N THR A 42 -21.06 -32.01 2.68
CA THR A 42 -20.17 -31.39 1.69
C THR A 42 -18.82 -32.11 1.65
N LEU A 43 -18.27 -32.46 2.82
CA LEU A 43 -17.00 -33.19 2.91
C LEU A 43 -17.13 -34.64 2.43
N ALA A 44 -18.27 -35.29 2.68
CA ALA A 44 -18.53 -36.68 2.24
C ALA A 44 -18.79 -36.80 0.73
N ASN A 45 -19.46 -35.81 0.15
CA ASN A 45 -19.83 -35.77 -1.25
C ASN A 45 -18.78 -35.15 -2.16
N GLN A 46 -17.62 -34.75 -1.63
CA GLN A 46 -16.56 -34.19 -2.47
C GLN A 46 -15.94 -35.26 -3.39
N ASP A 47 -15.74 -34.90 -4.64
CA ASP A 47 -14.97 -35.72 -5.57
C ASP A 47 -13.48 -35.71 -5.23
N THR A 48 -12.81 -36.83 -5.45
CA THR A 48 -11.41 -37.08 -5.07
C THR A 48 -10.39 -35.97 -5.49
N PRO A 49 -10.51 -35.24 -6.62
CA PRO A 49 -9.58 -34.16 -6.94
C PRO A 49 -9.88 -32.84 -6.19
N LEU A 50 -11.06 -32.72 -5.54
CA LEU A 50 -11.49 -31.50 -4.86
C LEU A 50 -11.24 -31.59 -3.36
N ASN A 51 -10.16 -30.96 -2.89
CA ASN A 51 -9.93 -30.81 -1.45
C ASN A 51 -10.66 -29.55 -0.94
N VAL A 52 -11.90 -29.71 -0.48
CA VAL A 52 -12.76 -28.60 -0.04
C VAL A 52 -12.13 -27.84 1.12
N LYS A 53 -11.53 -28.53 2.10
CA LYS A 53 -10.87 -27.86 3.24
C LYS A 53 -9.69 -26.97 2.78
N GLU A 54 -8.85 -27.45 1.89
CA GLU A 54 -7.72 -26.68 1.37
C GLU A 54 -8.19 -25.49 0.53
N LYS A 55 -9.22 -25.70 -0.30
CA LYS A 55 -9.81 -24.63 -1.12
C LYS A 55 -10.42 -23.53 -0.25
N SER A 56 -11.16 -23.89 0.79
CA SER A 56 -11.72 -22.96 1.75
C SER A 56 -10.64 -22.18 2.47
N ALA A 57 -9.59 -22.83 2.98
CA ALA A 57 -8.46 -22.17 3.62
C ALA A 57 -7.79 -21.13 2.70
N ARG A 58 -7.60 -21.48 1.43
CA ARG A 58 -7.05 -20.55 0.43
C ARG A 58 -7.97 -19.37 0.17
N ASN A 59 -9.28 -19.61 0.07
CA ASN A 59 -10.25 -18.54 -0.13
C ASN A 59 -10.29 -17.58 1.05
N LEU A 60 -10.35 -18.09 2.29
CA LEU A 60 -10.31 -17.28 3.50
C LEU A 60 -9.02 -16.44 3.58
N LYS A 61 -7.88 -17.06 3.27
CA LYS A 61 -6.61 -16.33 3.20
C LYS A 61 -6.66 -15.20 2.17
N ASN A 62 -7.17 -15.46 0.96
CA ASN A 62 -7.25 -14.45 -0.08
C ASN A 62 -8.17 -13.30 0.30
N LEU A 63 -9.31 -13.58 0.95
CA LEU A 63 -10.24 -12.56 1.45
C LEU A 63 -9.58 -11.71 2.54
N LEU A 64 -8.86 -12.32 3.49
CA LEU A 64 -8.13 -11.59 4.52
C LEU A 64 -7.03 -10.70 3.94
N MET A 65 -6.30 -11.18 2.93
CA MET A 65 -5.28 -10.37 2.25
C MET A 65 -5.89 -9.21 1.48
N LEU A 66 -7.06 -9.42 0.85
CA LEU A 66 -7.79 -8.36 0.16
C LEU A 66 -8.31 -7.30 1.15
N ASP A 67 -8.83 -7.72 2.30
CA ASP A 67 -9.24 -6.82 3.37
C ASP A 67 -8.06 -6.01 3.91
N TRP A 68 -6.91 -6.67 4.12
CA TRP A 68 -5.70 -5.99 4.54
C TRP A 68 -5.26 -4.94 3.53
N GLU A 69 -5.23 -5.28 2.23
CA GLU A 69 -4.91 -4.33 1.16
C GLU A 69 -5.88 -3.15 1.13
N ASN A 70 -7.19 -3.41 1.28
CA ASN A 70 -8.21 -2.36 1.32
C ASN A 70 -8.01 -1.41 2.51
N ARG A 71 -7.66 -1.93 3.70
CA ARG A 71 -7.37 -1.11 4.88
C ARG A 71 -6.11 -0.26 4.69
N VAL A 72 -5.04 -0.86 4.16
CA VAL A 72 -3.80 -0.13 3.85
C VAL A 72 -4.08 0.97 2.82
N ALA A 73 -4.77 0.65 1.73
CA ALA A 73 -5.13 1.63 0.71
C ALA A 73 -5.92 2.80 1.30
N ASN A 74 -6.97 2.51 2.10
CA ASN A 74 -7.76 3.54 2.77
C ASN A 74 -6.91 4.41 3.70
N GLN A 75 -5.96 3.83 4.41
CA GLN A 75 -5.08 4.55 5.34
C GLN A 75 -4.14 5.53 4.60
N ILE A 76 -3.53 5.09 3.51
CA ILE A 76 -2.54 5.88 2.78
C ILE A 76 -3.13 6.77 1.69
N THR A 77 -4.40 6.60 1.31
CA THR A 77 -5.10 7.52 0.39
C THR A 77 -5.91 8.58 1.13
N SER A 78 -6.05 8.46 2.45
CA SER A 78 -6.78 9.45 3.26
C SER A 78 -5.96 10.73 3.40
N GLY A 79 -6.51 11.83 2.90
CA GLY A 79 -5.86 13.15 3.00
C GLY A 79 -5.61 13.62 4.44
N SER A 80 -6.33 13.08 5.43
CA SER A 80 -6.11 13.39 6.86
C SER A 80 -4.86 12.72 7.43
N ASN A 81 -4.37 11.65 6.81
CA ASN A 81 -3.23 10.88 7.29
C ASN A 81 -1.93 11.25 6.56
N LEU A 82 -2.03 12.00 5.48
CA LEU A 82 -0.89 12.41 4.67
C LEU A 82 -0.44 13.82 5.08
N GLY A 83 0.87 14.03 5.08
CA GLY A 83 1.47 15.34 5.35
C GLY A 83 1.17 16.40 4.28
N SER A 84 0.86 15.96 3.06
CA SER A 84 0.40 16.80 1.95
C SER A 84 -0.63 16.04 1.13
N TYR A 85 -1.75 16.68 0.86
CA TYR A 85 -2.79 16.18 -0.03
C TYR A 85 -3.22 17.31 -0.96
N ALA A 86 -3.22 17.05 -2.26
CA ALA A 86 -3.68 17.99 -3.26
C ALA A 86 -4.57 17.30 -4.28
N ALA A 87 -5.69 17.93 -4.62
CA ALA A 87 -6.44 17.55 -5.80
C ALA A 87 -5.77 18.19 -7.03
N VAL A 88 -5.55 17.41 -8.08
CA VAL A 88 -5.06 17.93 -9.36
C VAL A 88 -6.12 18.86 -9.98
N SER A 89 -5.69 19.93 -10.62
CA SER A 89 -6.58 20.91 -11.26
C SER A 89 -7.37 20.29 -12.41
N SER A 90 -6.74 19.41 -13.17
CA SER A 90 -7.34 18.64 -14.26
C SER A 90 -6.94 17.19 -14.17
N LYS A 91 -7.92 16.28 -14.32
CA LYS A 91 -7.65 14.85 -14.27
C LYS A 91 -6.77 14.41 -15.43
N TRP A 92 -5.79 13.54 -15.17
CA TRP A 92 -4.91 13.00 -16.21
C TRP A 92 -5.62 12.08 -17.23
N SER A 93 -6.85 11.67 -16.92
CA SER A 93 -7.73 10.97 -17.88
C SER A 93 -8.20 11.86 -19.02
N ASP A 94 -8.12 13.19 -18.87
CA ASP A 94 -8.24 14.11 -20.00
C ASP A 94 -6.91 14.14 -20.76
N GLY A 95 -6.73 13.17 -21.64
CA GLY A 95 -5.49 12.98 -22.40
C GLY A 95 -5.19 14.06 -23.44
N THR A 96 -5.93 15.18 -23.42
CA THR A 96 -5.71 16.33 -24.32
C THR A 96 -4.46 17.09 -23.89
N ALA A 97 -3.52 17.26 -24.82
CA ALA A 97 -2.29 18.00 -24.55
C ALA A 97 -2.59 19.43 -24.04
N GLY A 98 -1.97 19.79 -22.92
CA GLY A 98 -2.10 21.10 -22.30
C GLY A 98 -3.32 21.30 -21.39
N ASN A 99 -4.23 20.33 -21.27
CA ASN A 99 -5.34 20.40 -20.32
C ASN A 99 -4.97 19.85 -18.94
N SER A 100 -4.08 18.88 -18.88
CA SER A 100 -3.53 18.32 -17.65
C SER A 100 -2.01 18.23 -17.74
N ASP A 101 -1.33 18.37 -16.61
CA ASP A 101 0.14 18.34 -16.54
C ASP A 101 0.63 17.29 -15.53
N PRO A 102 0.72 16.01 -15.93
CA PRO A 102 1.22 14.96 -15.04
C PRO A 102 2.63 15.20 -14.53
N PHE A 103 3.48 15.88 -15.32
CA PHE A 103 4.86 16.15 -14.93
C PHE A 103 4.94 17.24 -13.87
N GLY A 104 4.20 18.34 -14.03
CA GLY A 104 4.13 19.42 -13.05
C GLY A 104 3.51 18.96 -11.73
N ASP A 105 2.45 18.17 -11.78
CA ASP A 105 1.79 17.61 -10.63
C ASP A 105 2.73 16.67 -9.86
N MET A 106 3.44 15.78 -10.56
CA MET A 106 4.42 14.88 -9.96
C MET A 106 5.61 15.62 -9.37
N GLN A 107 6.11 16.67 -10.04
CA GLN A 107 7.18 17.49 -9.51
C GLN A 107 6.75 18.21 -8.23
N THR A 108 5.55 18.77 -8.22
CA THR A 108 4.97 19.41 -7.03
C THR A 108 4.86 18.44 -5.86
N ALA A 109 4.42 17.20 -6.12
CA ALA A 109 4.34 16.16 -5.11
C ALA A 109 5.73 15.75 -4.57
N LYS A 110 6.74 15.60 -5.45
CA LYS A 110 8.13 15.32 -5.06
C LYS A 110 8.69 16.45 -4.20
N ASP A 111 8.45 17.70 -4.57
CA ASP A 111 8.90 18.86 -3.81
C ASP A 111 8.25 18.94 -2.43
N ALA A 112 6.97 18.57 -2.31
CA ALA A 112 6.27 18.47 -1.03
C ALA A 112 6.89 17.40 -0.11
N VAL A 113 7.22 16.22 -0.65
CA VAL A 113 7.94 15.17 0.10
C VAL A 113 9.29 15.66 0.56
N ARG A 114 10.06 16.28 -0.33
CA ARG A 114 11.38 16.85 0.00
C ARG A 114 11.32 17.96 1.04
N ALA A 115 10.34 18.84 0.95
CA ALA A 115 10.15 19.92 1.94
C ALA A 115 9.81 19.38 3.33
N THR A 116 9.08 18.26 3.41
CA THR A 116 8.65 17.67 4.69
C THR A 116 9.74 16.78 5.30
N THR A 117 10.38 15.95 4.48
CA THR A 117 11.29 14.89 4.97
C THR A 117 12.77 15.23 4.82
N GLY A 118 13.12 16.17 3.93
CA GLY A 118 14.49 16.44 3.51
C GLY A 118 15.08 15.37 2.58
N LEU A 119 14.29 14.38 2.17
CA LEU A 119 14.68 13.30 1.27
C LEU A 119 13.88 13.36 -0.04
N GLU A 120 14.45 12.84 -1.10
CA GLU A 120 13.75 12.74 -2.38
C GLU A 120 12.79 11.56 -2.37
N ALA A 121 11.65 11.72 -3.03
CA ALA A 121 10.71 10.64 -3.23
C ALA A 121 11.31 9.59 -4.17
N ASN A 122 11.23 8.32 -3.78
CA ASN A 122 11.78 7.19 -4.53
C ASN A 122 10.70 6.24 -5.06
N THR A 123 9.46 6.40 -4.62
CA THR A 123 8.39 5.46 -4.98
C THR A 123 7.11 6.21 -5.33
N ILE A 124 6.46 5.76 -6.40
CA ILE A 124 5.12 6.19 -6.79
C ILE A 124 4.19 4.99 -6.67
N ILE A 125 3.06 5.17 -5.98
CA ILE A 125 1.99 4.18 -5.88
C ILE A 125 0.76 4.76 -6.56
N MET A 126 0.17 4.05 -7.52
CA MET A 126 -1.00 4.53 -8.25
C MET A 126 -2.02 3.43 -8.52
N GLY A 127 -3.28 3.80 -8.68
CA GLY A 127 -4.33 2.89 -9.13
C GLY A 127 -4.18 2.51 -10.61
N GLN A 128 -4.77 1.38 -11.00
CA GLN A 128 -4.72 0.90 -12.39
C GLN A 128 -5.37 1.89 -13.37
N SER A 129 -6.41 2.61 -12.96
CA SER A 129 -7.07 3.65 -13.78
C SER A 129 -6.13 4.80 -14.12
N VAL A 130 -5.34 5.25 -13.14
CA VAL A 130 -4.35 6.31 -13.32
C VAL A 130 -3.22 5.84 -14.26
N TYR A 131 -2.74 4.62 -14.05
CA TYR A 131 -1.73 4.05 -14.95
C TYR A 131 -2.24 3.99 -16.41
N ASN A 132 -3.48 3.54 -16.61
CA ASN A 132 -4.09 3.48 -17.95
C ASN A 132 -4.26 4.89 -18.58
N ALA A 133 -4.53 5.90 -17.77
CA ALA A 133 -4.58 7.29 -18.22
C ALA A 133 -3.19 7.79 -18.64
N LEU A 134 -2.16 7.54 -17.85
CA LEU A 134 -0.79 7.98 -18.13
C LEU A 134 -0.20 7.35 -19.38
N ILE A 135 -0.40 6.05 -19.63
CA ILE A 135 0.14 5.39 -20.83
C ILE A 135 -0.45 5.94 -22.14
N ASN A 136 -1.63 6.57 -22.07
CA ASN A 136 -2.31 7.16 -23.22
C ASN A 136 -2.21 8.69 -23.23
N HIS A 137 -1.52 9.30 -22.26
CA HIS A 137 -1.42 10.74 -22.15
C HIS A 137 -0.53 11.35 -23.25
N ALA A 138 -1.01 12.39 -23.91
CA ALA A 138 -0.34 12.99 -25.07
C ALA A 138 1.08 13.47 -24.71
N ASP A 139 1.28 14.13 -23.57
CA ASP A 139 2.58 14.66 -23.17
C ASP A 139 3.61 13.56 -22.86
N ILE A 140 3.16 12.41 -22.34
CA ILE A 140 4.02 11.25 -22.13
C ILE A 140 4.41 10.64 -23.45
N LEU A 141 3.43 10.41 -24.35
CA LEU A 141 3.66 9.86 -25.68
C LEU A 141 4.58 10.74 -26.51
N ASP A 142 4.45 12.07 -26.43
CA ASP A 142 5.31 13.00 -27.17
C ASP A 142 6.77 12.95 -26.70
N ARG A 143 7.01 12.78 -25.39
CA ARG A 143 8.37 12.64 -24.84
C ARG A 143 9.05 11.33 -25.23
N ILE A 144 8.29 10.24 -25.38
CA ILE A 144 8.87 8.93 -25.69
C ILE A 144 8.90 8.58 -27.18
N LYS A 145 8.23 9.36 -28.02
CA LYS A 145 8.06 9.05 -29.45
C LYS A 145 9.37 8.88 -30.23
N TYR A 146 10.46 9.45 -29.74
CA TYR A 146 11.79 9.32 -30.32
C TYR A 146 12.71 8.33 -29.58
N VAL A 147 12.20 7.64 -28.57
CA VAL A 147 12.94 6.63 -27.81
C VAL A 147 12.72 5.26 -28.47
N GLN A 148 13.74 4.42 -28.49
CA GLN A 148 13.69 3.08 -29.13
C GLN A 148 12.58 2.15 -28.61
N ARG A 149 12.04 2.39 -27.41
CA ARG A 149 10.92 1.63 -26.84
C ARG A 149 9.64 2.44 -27.03
N GLY A 150 8.87 2.10 -28.05
CA GLY A 150 7.58 2.73 -28.34
C GLY A 150 6.42 2.33 -27.41
N VAL A 151 6.67 1.61 -26.30
CA VAL A 151 5.65 1.17 -25.36
C VAL A 151 5.96 1.73 -23.97
N VAL A 152 4.97 2.37 -23.35
CA VAL A 152 5.06 2.88 -21.99
C VAL A 152 4.99 1.72 -21.01
N THR A 153 6.10 1.41 -20.37
CA THR A 153 6.21 0.40 -19.31
C THR A 153 6.34 1.08 -17.94
N ARG A 154 6.19 0.30 -16.87
CA ARG A 154 6.40 0.80 -15.50
C ARG A 154 7.80 1.38 -15.31
N ASP A 155 8.81 0.68 -15.82
CA ASP A 155 10.22 1.11 -15.73
C ASP A 155 10.46 2.41 -16.51
N LEU A 156 9.78 2.58 -17.64
CA LEU A 156 9.87 3.82 -18.41
C LEU A 156 9.21 4.98 -17.67
N LEU A 157 8.05 4.75 -17.03
CA LEU A 157 7.43 5.76 -16.18
C LEU A 157 8.30 6.10 -14.96
N ALA A 158 8.94 5.12 -14.34
CA ALA A 158 9.87 5.35 -13.25
C ALA A 158 11.03 6.26 -13.70
N ALA A 159 11.61 5.97 -14.86
CA ALA A 159 12.66 6.81 -15.46
C ALA A 159 12.17 8.20 -15.86
N LEU A 160 10.94 8.33 -16.38
CA LEU A 160 10.37 9.62 -16.77
C LEU A 160 10.10 10.54 -15.56
N PHE A 161 9.66 9.97 -14.45
CA PHE A 161 9.38 10.71 -13.22
C PHE A 161 10.58 10.77 -12.28
N ASP A 162 11.70 10.16 -12.67
CA ASP A 162 12.92 10.10 -11.87
C ASP A 162 12.65 9.56 -10.46
N VAL A 163 12.19 8.33 -10.41
CA VAL A 163 11.92 7.54 -9.18
C VAL A 163 12.42 6.11 -9.36
N ASP A 164 12.71 5.44 -8.26
CA ASP A 164 13.24 4.07 -8.31
C ASP A 164 12.17 3.05 -8.68
N THR A 165 10.93 3.24 -8.18
CA THR A 165 9.88 2.23 -8.31
C THR A 165 8.50 2.85 -8.56
N VAL A 166 7.76 2.24 -9.50
CA VAL A 166 6.34 2.52 -9.72
C VAL A 166 5.53 1.27 -9.38
N LEU A 167 4.68 1.37 -8.36
CA LEU A 167 3.76 0.32 -7.92
C LEU A 167 2.35 0.62 -8.43
N ILE A 168 1.70 -0.40 -9.00
CA ILE A 168 0.35 -0.27 -9.55
C ILE A 168 -0.60 -1.18 -8.79
N GLY A 169 -1.58 -0.59 -8.12
CA GLY A 169 -2.65 -1.29 -7.44
C GLY A 169 -3.79 -1.64 -8.39
N SER A 170 -4.00 -2.92 -8.66
CA SER A 170 -5.03 -3.42 -9.59
C SER A 170 -6.14 -4.19 -8.91
N SER A 171 -6.13 -4.31 -7.59
CA SER A 171 -7.11 -5.08 -6.83
C SER A 171 -8.49 -4.43 -6.87
N ILE A 172 -9.51 -5.28 -6.98
CA ILE A 172 -10.92 -4.90 -7.00
C ILE A 172 -11.65 -5.54 -5.83
N LYS A 173 -12.70 -4.90 -5.36
CA LYS A 173 -13.62 -5.43 -4.34
C LYS A 173 -15.06 -5.34 -4.84
N ASN A 174 -15.88 -6.29 -4.42
CA ASN A 174 -17.31 -6.21 -4.59
C ASN A 174 -17.91 -5.30 -3.51
N THR A 175 -18.67 -4.30 -3.91
CA THR A 175 -19.34 -3.35 -3.03
C THR A 175 -20.85 -3.59 -2.92
N ALA A 176 -21.38 -4.60 -3.64
CA ALA A 176 -22.78 -4.96 -3.54
C ALA A 176 -23.08 -5.59 -2.17
N GLU A 177 -24.27 -5.35 -1.67
CA GLU A 177 -24.80 -6.05 -0.51
C GLU A 177 -25.10 -7.51 -0.87
N GLU A 178 -25.10 -8.37 0.14
CA GLU A 178 -25.39 -9.80 -0.05
C GLU A 178 -26.78 -9.99 -0.68
N GLY A 179 -26.83 -10.83 -1.72
CA GLY A 179 -28.05 -11.09 -2.48
C GLY A 179 -28.38 -10.08 -3.58
N GLN A 180 -27.58 -9.03 -3.75
CA GLN A 180 -27.71 -8.09 -4.87
C GLN A 180 -26.77 -8.46 -6.03
N ALA A 181 -27.01 -7.86 -7.19
CA ALA A 181 -26.11 -8.01 -8.33
C ALA A 181 -24.73 -7.45 -8.01
N ASP A 182 -23.67 -8.16 -8.43
CA ASP A 182 -22.29 -7.79 -8.17
C ASP A 182 -21.95 -6.37 -8.69
N SER A 183 -21.30 -5.59 -7.85
CA SER A 183 -20.81 -4.27 -8.18
C SER A 183 -19.33 -4.18 -7.81
N PHE A 184 -18.45 -4.15 -8.79
CA PHE A 184 -17.00 -4.12 -8.56
C PHE A 184 -16.45 -2.70 -8.56
N SER A 185 -15.60 -2.40 -7.60
CA SER A 185 -14.85 -1.14 -7.52
C SER A 185 -13.37 -1.40 -7.28
N SER A 186 -12.52 -0.51 -7.80
CA SER A 186 -11.09 -0.55 -7.52
C SER A 186 -10.81 -0.15 -6.07
N ILE A 187 -9.91 -0.87 -5.41
CA ILE A 187 -9.45 -0.54 -4.06
C ILE A 187 -8.60 0.73 -4.07
N TRP A 188 -7.74 0.89 -5.07
CA TRP A 188 -6.80 2.01 -5.16
C TRP A 188 -7.39 3.25 -5.83
N SER A 189 -8.56 3.12 -6.46
CA SER A 189 -9.27 4.23 -7.14
C SER A 189 -8.37 5.05 -8.09
N ASP A 190 -8.63 6.35 -8.16
CA ASP A 190 -7.93 7.32 -9.02
C ASP A 190 -6.81 8.06 -8.26
N ASN A 191 -6.29 7.47 -7.19
CA ASN A 191 -5.27 8.10 -6.36
C ASN A 191 -3.87 7.79 -6.86
N THR A 192 -2.98 8.77 -6.69
CA THR A 192 -1.55 8.63 -6.87
C THR A 192 -0.85 9.12 -5.62
N ILE A 193 0.09 8.34 -5.11
CA ILE A 193 0.86 8.64 -3.93
C ILE A 193 2.33 8.70 -4.33
N VAL A 194 2.96 9.81 -4.01
CA VAL A 194 4.41 10.01 -4.18
C VAL A 194 5.03 9.96 -2.80
N ALA A 195 5.97 9.07 -2.58
CA ALA A 195 6.51 8.83 -1.26
C ALA A 195 7.99 8.47 -1.26
N HIS A 196 8.61 8.65 -0.10
CA HIS A 196 9.89 8.04 0.20
C HIS A 196 9.65 6.78 1.05
N LEU A 197 10.15 5.65 0.57
CA LEU A 197 10.12 4.37 1.29
C LEU A 197 11.54 3.96 1.62
N THR A 198 11.79 3.62 2.88
CA THR A 198 13.06 3.01 3.31
C THR A 198 13.03 1.51 3.01
N GLY A 199 14.16 0.94 2.59
CA GLY A 199 14.26 -0.47 2.15
C GLY A 199 14.15 -1.53 3.27
N GLY A 200 13.76 -1.14 4.48
CA GLY A 200 13.57 -2.06 5.60
C GLY A 200 13.17 -1.34 6.89
N PRO A 201 12.87 -2.08 7.97
CA PRO A 201 12.55 -1.49 9.25
C PRO A 201 13.76 -0.71 9.77
N ASN A 202 13.63 0.59 9.81
CA ASN A 202 14.66 1.46 10.39
C ASN A 202 14.44 1.53 11.90
N THR A 203 15.21 0.73 12.63
CA THR A 203 15.17 0.71 14.11
C THR A 203 15.69 1.98 14.74
N ASP A 204 16.47 2.77 14.00
CA ASP A 204 17.06 4.01 14.50
C ASP A 204 16.12 5.22 14.39
N GLY A 205 14.99 5.08 13.65
CA GLY A 205 14.00 6.15 13.46
C GLY A 205 14.56 7.40 12.73
N ARG A 206 15.71 7.27 12.05
CA ARG A 206 16.41 8.41 11.42
C ARG A 206 15.90 8.71 10.02
N ASP A 207 15.49 7.67 9.30
CA ASP A 207 15.04 7.83 7.92
C ASP A 207 13.53 7.86 7.89
N PRO A 208 12.92 8.99 7.53
CA PRO A 208 11.48 9.09 7.38
C PRO A 208 11.00 8.16 6.25
N SER A 209 9.90 7.48 6.48
CA SER A 209 9.23 6.65 5.48
C SER A 209 7.73 6.97 5.49
N LEU A 210 7.02 6.67 4.41
CA LEU A 210 5.56 6.85 4.32
C LEU A 210 4.82 6.20 5.50
N GLY A 211 5.30 5.03 5.93
CA GLY A 211 4.73 4.31 7.06
C GLY A 211 5.37 2.94 7.24
N TYR A 212 5.01 2.32 8.36
CA TYR A 212 5.43 0.97 8.70
C TYR A 212 4.20 0.15 9.07
N ALA A 213 4.16 -1.09 8.62
CA ALA A 213 3.17 -2.07 9.08
C ALA A 213 3.75 -2.85 10.26
N PHE A 214 3.15 -2.67 11.43
CA PHE A 214 3.51 -3.43 12.62
C PHE A 214 2.65 -4.67 12.72
N ARG A 215 3.26 -5.77 13.07
CA ARG A 215 2.61 -7.05 13.24
C ARG A 215 3.04 -7.68 14.57
N TRP A 216 2.07 -8.10 15.35
CA TRP A 216 2.34 -8.88 16.53
C TRP A 216 2.56 -10.35 16.13
N THR A 217 3.74 -10.87 16.43
CA THR A 217 4.05 -12.27 16.19
C THR A 217 3.85 -13.02 17.49
N ASN A 218 2.82 -13.89 17.53
CA ASN A 218 2.60 -14.75 18.67
C ASN A 218 3.72 -15.80 18.76
N PRO A 219 4.50 -15.85 19.85
CA PRO A 219 5.55 -16.84 20.03
C PRO A 219 5.06 -18.29 19.94
N MET A 220 3.78 -18.53 20.22
CA MET A 220 3.17 -19.85 20.23
C MET A 220 2.97 -20.43 18.83
N PHE A 221 2.74 -19.60 17.82
CA PHE A 221 2.43 -20.06 16.46
C PHE A 221 3.56 -19.87 15.46
N GLY A 222 4.56 -19.08 15.77
CA GLY A 222 5.74 -18.85 14.92
C GLY A 222 5.44 -18.25 13.53
N SER A 223 4.18 -18.13 13.15
CA SER A 223 3.69 -17.61 11.88
C SER A 223 2.74 -16.44 12.08
N PRO A 224 2.79 -15.43 11.22
CA PRO A 224 1.87 -14.31 11.29
C PRO A 224 0.43 -14.66 10.88
N MET A 225 0.26 -15.74 10.13
CA MET A 225 -1.04 -16.22 9.68
C MET A 225 -1.19 -17.69 10.08
N VAL A 226 -2.28 -18.00 10.74
CA VAL A 226 -2.57 -19.34 11.28
C VAL A 226 -3.90 -19.82 10.71
N ALA A 227 -3.93 -21.05 10.22
CA ALA A 227 -5.14 -21.76 9.86
C ALA A 227 -5.41 -22.86 10.89
N GLU A 228 -6.61 -22.87 11.44
CA GLU A 228 -7.05 -23.86 12.42
C GLU A 228 -8.35 -24.50 11.96
N SER A 229 -8.53 -25.78 12.24
CA SER A 229 -9.80 -26.48 12.01
C SER A 229 -10.22 -27.22 13.28
N TRP A 230 -11.49 -27.17 13.60
CA TRP A 230 -12.07 -27.91 14.71
C TRP A 230 -13.49 -28.33 14.39
N ASP A 231 -13.95 -29.42 14.97
CA ASP A 231 -15.34 -29.86 14.86
C ASP A 231 -16.18 -29.12 15.90
N ASP A 232 -17.40 -28.73 15.49
CA ASP A 232 -18.31 -28.02 16.41
C ASP A 232 -18.84 -29.02 17.45
N PRO A 233 -18.63 -28.79 18.76
CA PRO A 233 -19.10 -29.69 19.83
C PRO A 233 -20.62 -29.65 19.99
N ASP A 234 -21.28 -28.55 19.65
CA ASP A 234 -22.72 -28.37 19.84
C ASP A 234 -23.53 -28.84 18.62
N HIS A 235 -22.93 -28.79 17.43
CA HIS A 235 -23.53 -29.18 16.16
C HIS A 235 -22.60 -30.15 15.43
N GLY A 236 -22.51 -31.39 15.86
CA GLY A 236 -21.55 -32.40 15.40
C GLY A 236 -21.50 -32.71 13.89
N ASN A 237 -22.16 -31.89 13.07
CA ASN A 237 -22.23 -32.03 11.61
C ASN A 237 -21.39 -30.98 10.86
N TYR A 238 -20.58 -30.16 11.56
CA TYR A 238 -19.77 -29.12 10.96
C TYR A 238 -18.31 -29.20 11.36
N THR A 239 -17.44 -28.98 10.40
CA THR A 239 -16.03 -28.66 10.67
C THR A 239 -15.84 -27.18 10.41
N ASN A 240 -15.45 -26.43 11.42
CA ASN A 240 -15.08 -25.03 11.32
C ASN A 240 -13.63 -24.90 10.84
N LEU A 241 -13.39 -24.03 9.89
CA LEU A 241 -12.05 -23.65 9.43
C LEU A 241 -11.87 -22.16 9.62
N ARG A 242 -10.90 -21.77 10.47
CA ARG A 242 -10.55 -20.38 10.73
C ARG A 242 -9.19 -20.05 10.16
N VAL A 243 -9.07 -18.90 9.52
CA VAL A 243 -7.80 -18.27 9.18
C VAL A 243 -7.73 -16.93 9.90
N GLN A 244 -6.63 -16.64 10.56
CA GLN A 244 -6.40 -15.40 11.31
C GLN A 244 -4.98 -14.88 11.13
N TYR A 245 -4.79 -13.58 11.31
CA TYR A 245 -3.47 -12.94 11.31
C TYR A 245 -3.41 -11.73 12.24
#